data_a54a8e181f3652f9914d53cace283281
#
_entry.id   a54a8e181f3652f9914d53cace283281
#
_cell.length_a   1.000
_cell.length_b   1.000
_cell.length_c   1.000
_cell.angle_alpha   90.00
_cell.angle_beta   90.00
_cell.angle_gamma   90.00
#
_symmetry.space_group_name_H-M   'P 1'
#
loop_
_entity.id
_entity.type
_entity.pdbx_description
1 polymer ?
#
loop_
_entity_poly.entity_id
_entity_poly.type
_entity_poly.pdbx_seq_one_letter_code
_entity_poly.pdbx_strand_id
1 'polypeptide(L)'
;MLGTVVAIAALVTAFSLPATAQQQAACAKRTDVLKHLSAKYTEAPGALGLANNGGVIEVLSSKAGASWTIIITMPNGPTCMVAAGENWEKIPSSPAPETGV
;
A
#
# COMPACT_ATOMS: atom_id res chain seq x y z
N MET A 1 -50.84 -22.38 11.17
CA MET A 1 -50.42 -21.73 11.20
C MET A 1 -49.32 -21.33 11.68
N LEU A 2 -48.65 -21.62 11.88
CA LEU A 2 -47.60 -21.30 12.44
C LEU A 2 -46.45 -21.38 11.84
N GLY A 3 -45.95 -21.70 11.21
CA GLY A 3 -44.74 -21.86 10.74
C GLY A 3 -44.08 -20.77 10.20
N THR A 4 -44.49 -19.75 10.36
CA THR A 4 -43.91 -18.77 9.67
C THR A 4 -42.74 -18.17 10.24
N VAL A 5 -42.37 -18.49 11.28
CA VAL A 5 -41.39 -17.83 11.83
C VAL A 5 -40.06 -18.10 11.53
N VAL A 6 -39.80 -19.05 10.97
CA VAL A 6 -38.53 -19.43 10.88
C VAL A 6 -37.60 -18.80 10.06
N ALA A 7 -37.95 -18.20 9.12
CA ALA A 7 -37.03 -17.79 8.17
C ALA A 7 -36.06 -16.81 8.55
N ILE A 8 -36.27 -16.12 9.52
CA ILE A 8 -35.44 -15.11 9.78
C ILE A 8 -34.10 -15.34 10.18
N ALA A 9 -33.89 -16.32 10.80
CA ALA A 9 -32.62 -16.49 11.40
C ALA A 9 -31.50 -16.58 10.45
N ALA A 10 -31.77 -16.97 9.32
CA ALA A 10 -30.69 -17.28 8.48
C ALA A 10 -29.94 -16.12 8.02
N LEU A 11 -30.48 -14.99 8.12
CA LEU A 11 -29.80 -13.96 7.55
C LEU A 11 -28.61 -13.47 8.18
N VAL A 12 -28.50 -13.68 9.34
CA VAL A 12 -27.50 -13.05 10.04
C VAL A 12 -26.14 -13.49 9.78
N THR A 13 -26.00 -14.61 9.27
CA THR A 13 -24.70 -15.12 9.29
C THR A 13 -23.88 -14.77 8.15
N ALA A 14 -24.35 -14.01 7.31
CA ALA A 14 -23.71 -13.98 6.07
C ALA A 14 -22.55 -13.08 5.94
N PHE A 15 -22.29 -12.30 6.79
CA PHE A 15 -21.34 -11.41 6.49
C PHE A 15 -20.09 -11.30 7.12
N SER A 16 -19.51 -12.17 7.61
CA SER A 16 -18.25 -12.02 8.26
C SER A 16 -17.15 -12.18 7.31
N LEU A 17 -16.65 -11.18 6.80
CA LEU A 17 -15.48 -11.29 5.98
C LEU A 17 -14.27 -11.45 6.83
N PRO A 18 -13.35 -12.28 6.48
CA PRO A 18 -12.15 -12.45 7.26
C PRO A 18 -11.33 -11.18 7.20
N ALA A 19 -10.95 -10.70 8.31
CA ALA A 19 -10.16 -9.50 8.37
C ALA A 19 -8.84 -9.66 7.66
N THR A 20 -8.31 -10.84 7.66
CA THR A 20 -7.03 -11.05 7.03
C THR A 20 -7.07 -10.80 5.55
N ALA A 21 -8.16 -11.03 4.92
CA ALA A 21 -8.22 -10.82 3.49
C ALA A 21 -8.06 -9.35 3.17
N GLN A 22 -8.43 -8.50 4.04
CA GLN A 22 -8.34 -7.11 3.75
C GLN A 22 -6.98 -6.55 4.04
N GLN A 23 -6.20 -7.24 4.80
CA GLN A 23 -4.91 -6.76 5.14
C GLN A 23 -3.80 -7.37 4.34
N GLN A 24 -4.14 -8.23 3.43
CA GLN A 24 -3.12 -8.91 2.69
C GLN A 24 -2.49 -7.94 1.71
N ALA A 25 -1.22 -7.77 1.77
CA ALA A 25 -0.53 -6.89 0.88
C ALA A 25 -0.48 -7.46 -0.52
N ALA A 26 -0.57 -6.62 -1.51
CA ALA A 26 -0.40 -7.05 -2.88
C ALA A 26 1.08 -7.17 -3.17
N CYS A 27 1.52 -8.32 -3.56
CA CYS A 27 2.92 -8.59 -3.84
C CYS A 27 3.09 -9.18 -5.23
N ALA A 28 4.19 -8.87 -5.86
CA ALA A 28 4.55 -9.40 -7.18
C ALA A 28 6.04 -9.14 -7.42
N LYS A 29 6.53 -9.52 -8.57
CA LYS A 29 7.90 -9.21 -8.92
C LYS A 29 8.05 -7.72 -9.04
N ARG A 30 9.18 -7.21 -8.61
CA ARG A 30 9.42 -5.77 -8.62
C ARG A 30 9.20 -5.16 -9.99
N THR A 31 9.68 -5.80 -11.04
CA THR A 31 9.51 -5.24 -12.39
C THR A 31 8.03 -5.12 -12.76
N ASP A 32 7.23 -6.07 -12.34
CA ASP A 32 5.80 -6.03 -12.64
C ASP A 32 5.11 -4.94 -11.84
N VAL A 33 5.50 -4.75 -10.59
CA VAL A 33 4.93 -3.71 -9.76
C VAL A 33 5.24 -2.35 -10.34
N LEU A 34 6.51 -2.11 -10.68
CA LEU A 34 6.91 -0.84 -11.23
C LEU A 34 6.22 -0.55 -12.56
N LYS A 35 6.07 -1.59 -13.38
CA LYS A 35 5.43 -1.40 -14.65
C LYS A 35 3.96 -1.06 -14.49
N HIS A 36 3.30 -1.72 -13.57
CA HIS A 36 1.91 -1.46 -13.29
C HIS A 36 1.70 -0.04 -12.79
N LEU A 37 2.52 0.39 -11.84
CA LEU A 37 2.37 1.72 -11.28
C LEU A 37 2.71 2.80 -12.29
N SER A 38 3.66 2.55 -13.15
CA SER A 38 3.98 3.49 -14.20
C SER A 38 2.88 3.56 -15.24
N ALA A 39 2.38 2.44 -15.66
CA ALA A 39 1.38 2.42 -16.74
C ALA A 39 0.03 2.95 -16.28
N LYS A 40 -0.35 2.63 -15.06
CA LYS A 40 -1.67 2.99 -14.62
C LYS A 40 -1.73 4.34 -13.93
N TYR A 41 -0.69 4.70 -13.20
CA TYR A 41 -0.73 5.91 -12.40
C TYR A 41 0.37 6.90 -12.76
N THR A 42 1.20 6.60 -13.70
CA THR A 42 2.34 7.41 -14.07
C THR A 42 3.27 7.66 -12.89
N GLU A 43 3.38 6.71 -12.02
CA GLU A 43 4.25 6.83 -10.87
C GLU A 43 5.65 6.32 -11.16
N ALA A 44 6.62 6.96 -10.57
CA ALA A 44 8.03 6.55 -10.70
C ALA A 44 8.70 6.69 -9.35
N PRO A 45 9.72 5.88 -9.09
CA PRO A 45 10.43 5.96 -7.82
C PRO A 45 11.10 7.31 -7.64
N GLY A 46 10.96 7.88 -6.46
CA GLY A 46 11.57 9.14 -6.14
C GLY A 46 12.42 9.12 -4.89
N ALA A 47 12.31 8.11 -4.08
CA ALA A 47 13.10 7.99 -2.87
C ALA A 47 13.17 6.54 -2.46
N LEU A 48 14.23 6.17 -1.76
CA LEU A 48 14.33 4.83 -1.26
C LEU A 48 15.04 4.80 0.08
N GLY A 49 14.83 3.78 0.83
CA GLY A 49 15.50 3.55 2.10
C GLY A 49 15.68 2.07 2.35
N LEU A 50 16.64 1.75 3.21
CA LEU A 50 16.91 0.36 3.56
C LEU A 50 16.34 0.10 4.94
N ALA A 51 15.47 -0.86 5.03
CA ALA A 51 14.86 -1.22 6.30
C ALA A 51 15.77 -2.15 7.09
N ASN A 52 15.56 -2.21 8.39
CA ASN A 52 16.40 -3.03 9.26
C ASN A 52 16.31 -4.51 8.95
N ASN A 53 15.26 -4.95 8.35
CA ASN A 53 15.09 -6.35 7.98
C ASN A 53 15.68 -6.68 6.62
N GLY A 54 16.39 -5.74 6.02
CA GLY A 54 17.00 -5.96 4.70
C GLY A 54 16.11 -5.59 3.54
N GLY A 55 14.88 -5.20 3.80
CA GLY A 55 13.98 -4.80 2.72
C GLY A 55 14.33 -3.43 2.19
N VAL A 56 14.09 -3.20 0.92
CA VAL A 56 14.30 -1.90 0.32
C VAL A 56 12.95 -1.24 0.16
N ILE A 57 12.77 -0.10 0.78
CA ILE A 57 11.53 0.64 0.68
C ILE A 57 11.69 1.69 -0.39
N GLU A 58 10.72 1.79 -1.27
CA GLU A 58 10.72 2.81 -2.30
C GLU A 58 9.43 3.60 -2.24
N VAL A 59 9.53 4.89 -2.46
CA VAL A 59 8.37 5.76 -2.54
C VAL A 59 8.23 6.20 -3.98
N LEU A 60 7.10 5.91 -4.56
CA LEU A 60 6.80 6.31 -5.92
C LEU A 60 5.73 7.36 -5.92
N SER A 61 5.79 8.28 -6.84
CA SER A 61 4.72 9.26 -6.96
C SER A 61 4.58 9.67 -8.41
N SER A 62 3.42 10.15 -8.76
CA SER A 62 3.21 10.68 -10.10
C SER A 62 3.76 12.09 -10.16
N LYS A 63 4.05 12.55 -11.39
CA LYS A 63 4.70 13.81 -11.55
C LYS A 63 3.90 14.95 -10.98
N ALA A 64 2.64 14.91 -11.13
CA ALA A 64 1.77 15.96 -10.63
C ALA A 64 1.37 15.75 -9.18
N GLY A 65 1.82 14.72 -8.54
CA GLY A 65 1.43 14.46 -7.16
C GLY A 65 0.04 13.90 -7.01
N ALA A 66 -0.56 13.43 -8.08
CA ALA A 66 -1.93 12.92 -8.00
C ALA A 66 -2.00 11.63 -7.19
N SER A 67 -0.99 10.81 -7.27
CA SER A 67 -0.99 9.54 -6.52
C SER A 67 0.41 9.17 -6.08
N TRP A 68 0.48 8.30 -5.10
CA TRP A 68 1.74 7.81 -4.57
C TRP A 68 1.58 6.41 -4.02
N THR A 69 2.70 5.69 -3.97
CA THR A 69 2.73 4.32 -3.46
C THR A 69 4.05 4.08 -2.74
N ILE A 70 4.00 3.36 -1.65
CA ILE A 70 5.19 2.89 -0.97
C ILE A 70 5.25 1.37 -1.14
N ILE A 71 6.39 0.88 -1.61
CA ILE A 71 6.60 -0.54 -1.80
C ILE A 71 7.83 -0.99 -1.01
N ILE A 72 7.85 -2.26 -0.65
CA ILE A 72 9.01 -2.85 -0.02
C ILE A 72 9.40 -4.09 -0.80
N THR A 73 10.69 -4.22 -1.11
CA THR A 73 11.21 -5.40 -1.80
C THR A 73 12.14 -6.13 -0.83
N MET A 74 11.81 -7.37 -0.55
CA MET A 74 12.63 -8.16 0.35
C MET A 74 13.77 -8.83 -0.40
N PRO A 75 14.89 -9.10 0.26
CA PRO A 75 15.99 -9.80 -0.39
C PRO A 75 15.50 -11.15 -0.89
N ASN A 76 15.75 -11.41 -2.13
CA ASN A 76 15.32 -12.68 -2.75
C ASN A 76 13.82 -12.91 -2.66
N GLY A 77 13.07 -11.88 -2.47
CA GLY A 77 11.64 -12.01 -2.30
C GLY A 77 10.86 -11.08 -3.21
N PRO A 78 9.57 -11.09 -3.06
CA PRO A 78 8.72 -10.25 -3.88
C PRO A 78 8.74 -8.80 -3.42
N THR A 79 8.13 -7.97 -4.22
CA THR A 79 7.86 -6.59 -3.87
C THR A 79 6.40 -6.46 -3.46
N CYS A 80 6.16 -5.88 -2.33
CA CYS A 80 4.81 -5.75 -1.81
C CYS A 80 4.45 -4.29 -1.60
N MET A 81 3.18 -3.98 -1.81
CA MET A 81 2.69 -2.64 -1.59
C MET A 81 2.42 -2.44 -0.12
N VAL A 82 2.94 -1.38 0.45
CA VAL A 82 2.78 -1.10 1.87
C VAL A 82 1.72 -0.04 2.10
N ALA A 83 1.67 0.97 1.28
CA ALA A 83 0.70 2.05 1.41
C ALA A 83 0.54 2.76 0.07
N ALA A 84 -0.57 3.37 -0.13
CA ALA A 84 -0.83 4.12 -1.35
C ALA A 84 -1.89 5.18 -1.07
N GLY A 85 -1.92 6.21 -1.85
CA GLY A 85 -2.89 7.27 -1.66
C GLY A 85 -2.82 8.32 -2.76
N GLU A 86 -3.37 9.45 -2.47
CA GLU A 86 -3.46 10.55 -3.40
C GLU A 86 -2.87 11.80 -2.77
N ASN A 87 -2.72 12.82 -3.53
CA ASN A 87 -2.30 14.12 -3.00
C ASN A 87 -0.91 14.11 -2.36
N TRP A 88 0.06 13.75 -3.15
CA TRP A 88 1.45 13.72 -2.70
C TRP A 88 2.05 15.11 -2.81
N GLU A 89 2.66 15.59 -1.73
CA GLU A 89 3.35 16.86 -1.75
C GLU A 89 4.70 16.71 -1.10
N LYS A 90 5.70 17.34 -1.68
CA LYS A 90 7.00 17.36 -1.04
C LYS A 90 7.00 18.46 0.00
N ILE A 91 7.57 18.16 1.14
CA ILE A 91 7.76 19.17 2.15
C ILE A 91 9.04 19.89 1.83
N PRO A 92 9.05 21.20 1.72
CA PRO A 92 10.27 21.91 1.42
C PRO A 92 11.29 21.67 2.52
N SER A 93 12.52 21.42 2.12
CA SER A 93 13.53 21.18 3.12
C SER A 93 13.96 22.50 3.73
N SER A 94 14.18 22.51 5.01
CA SER A 94 14.73 23.67 5.66
C SER A 94 16.10 23.28 6.20
N PRO A 95 16.97 24.24 6.42
CA PRO A 95 18.29 23.93 6.92
C PRO A 95 18.19 23.27 8.29
N ALA A 96 19.01 22.29 8.51
CA ALA A 96 19.04 21.68 9.81
C ALA A 96 19.55 22.69 10.82
N PRO A 97 19.09 22.62 12.06
CA PRO A 97 19.61 23.51 13.08
C PRO A 97 21.08 23.23 13.27
N GLU A 98 21.83 24.28 13.53
CA GLU A 98 23.18 24.08 13.68
C GLU A 98 23.57 23.30 14.81
N THR A 99 22.86 23.37 15.83
CA THR A 99 23.19 22.60 16.94
C THR A 99 22.49 21.36 16.92
N GLY A 100 21.96 21.03 15.95
CA GLY A 100 21.26 20.01 15.91
C GLY A 100 21.52 18.83 16.47
N VAL A 101 21.93 18.62 16.83
CA VAL A 101 22.21 17.55 17.31
C VAL A 101 21.40 16.81 17.60
#